data_27420a58103c771d9d9bdbf7cbe4b5df
#
_entry.id   27420a58103c771d9d9bdbf7cbe4b5df
#
_cell.length_a   1.000
_cell.length_b   1.000
_cell.length_c   1.000
_cell.angle_alpha   90.00
_cell.angle_beta   90.00
_cell.angle_gamma   90.00
#
_symmetry.space_group_name_H-M   'P 1'
#
loop_
_entity.id
_entity.type
_entity.pdbx_description
1 polymer ?
#
loop_
_entity_poly.entity_id
_entity_poly.type
_entity_poly.pdbx_seq_one_letter_code
_entity_poly.pdbx_strand_id
1 'polypeptide(L)'
;MATWTIWGNKNNAIHNDAGCPPAQAWEIANQSHIDFITSCSHDHLSHPTVRTHWSLPPPGFHKINVDGATTNDGGCSSIGVIIRDHTGATIGAFSKLLPLALPATVIEAFALHQGVLFAAEMEMSKAIFVSDALVLIQALNSKESGGELGHILQDIRSSPHVFNWSSFKYLKREGNRAAHELA
;
A
#
# COMPACT_ATOMS: atom_id res chain seq x y z
N MET A 1 -10.60 -4.93 12.93
CA MET A 1 -10.48 -4.01 14.10
C MET A 1 -10.68 -4.74 15.43
N ALA A 2 -11.80 -5.41 15.69
CA ALA A 2 -12.06 -6.08 16.98
C ALA A 2 -10.96 -7.09 17.38
N THR A 3 -10.47 -7.90 16.47
CA THR A 3 -9.39 -8.88 16.72
C THR A 3 -8.08 -8.21 17.14
N TRP A 4 -7.74 -7.09 16.57
CA TRP A 4 -6.52 -6.35 16.93
C TRP A 4 -6.62 -5.71 18.32
N THR A 5 -7.78 -5.15 18.69
CA THR A 5 -8.04 -4.58 20.01
C THR A 5 -8.00 -5.66 21.10
N ILE A 6 -8.58 -6.83 20.82
CA ILE A 6 -8.55 -7.99 21.74
C ILE A 6 -7.12 -8.52 21.88
N TRP A 7 -6.38 -8.62 20.78
CA TRP A 7 -4.98 -9.05 20.81
C TRP A 7 -4.10 -8.06 21.59
N GLY A 8 -4.26 -6.74 21.34
CA GLY A 8 -3.54 -5.70 22.05
C GLY A 8 -3.84 -5.70 23.55
N ASN A 9 -5.11 -5.86 23.96
CA ASN A 9 -5.49 -5.97 25.37
C ASN A 9 -4.88 -7.20 26.04
N LYS A 10 -4.88 -8.37 25.36
CA LYS A 10 -4.22 -9.59 25.86
C LYS A 10 -2.71 -9.38 26.02
N ASN A 11 -2.08 -8.72 25.05
CA ASN A 11 -0.64 -8.47 25.08
C ASN A 11 -0.26 -7.50 26.21
N ASN A 12 -1.06 -6.45 26.45
CA ASN A 12 -0.87 -5.53 27.55
C ASN A 12 -1.04 -6.22 28.91
N ALA A 13 -2.03 -7.11 29.05
CA ALA A 13 -2.25 -7.88 30.28
C ALA A 13 -1.07 -8.85 30.57
N ILE A 14 -0.41 -9.39 29.54
CA ILE A 14 0.71 -10.33 29.69
C ILE A 14 2.01 -9.57 30.03
N HIS A 15 2.24 -8.40 29.44
CA HIS A 15 3.54 -7.72 29.52
C HIS A 15 3.59 -6.50 30.43
N ASN A 16 2.44 -5.87 30.73
CA ASN A 16 2.40 -4.59 31.45
C ASN A 16 1.45 -4.57 32.66
N ASP A 17 0.80 -5.68 33.03
CA ASP A 17 -0.27 -5.76 34.05
C ASP A 17 -1.42 -4.74 33.90
N ALA A 18 -1.62 -4.20 32.69
CA ALA A 18 -2.54 -3.11 32.38
C ALA A 18 -3.65 -3.53 31.40
N GLY A 19 -4.08 -4.78 31.44
CA GLY A 19 -5.22 -5.24 30.64
C GLY A 19 -6.55 -4.70 31.16
N CYS A 20 -7.44 -4.25 30.29
CA CYS A 20 -8.81 -3.91 30.69
C CYS A 20 -9.73 -5.15 30.67
N PRO A 21 -10.83 -5.15 31.43
CA PRO A 21 -11.81 -6.23 31.43
C PRO A 21 -12.34 -6.53 30.01
N PRO A 22 -12.65 -7.79 29.67
CA PRO A 22 -13.09 -8.17 28.32
C PRO A 22 -14.29 -7.37 27.80
N ALA A 23 -15.23 -7.02 28.65
CA ALA A 23 -16.39 -6.19 28.29
C ALA A 23 -15.94 -4.79 27.83
N GLN A 24 -15.01 -4.17 28.53
CA GLN A 24 -14.47 -2.85 28.19
C GLN A 24 -13.62 -2.90 26.91
N ALA A 25 -12.84 -3.98 26.70
CA ALA A 25 -12.11 -4.19 25.46
C ALA A 25 -13.06 -4.31 24.26
N TRP A 26 -14.21 -4.96 24.45
CA TRP A 26 -15.25 -5.05 23.46
C TRP A 26 -15.92 -3.70 23.16
N GLU A 27 -16.24 -2.91 24.18
CA GLU A 27 -16.79 -1.57 24.00
C GLU A 27 -15.85 -0.65 23.24
N ILE A 28 -14.55 -0.66 23.56
CA ILE A 28 -13.53 0.12 22.83
C ILE A 28 -13.45 -0.33 21.38
N ALA A 29 -13.46 -1.63 21.12
CA ALA A 29 -13.44 -2.17 19.76
C ALA A 29 -14.69 -1.77 18.97
N ASN A 30 -15.85 -1.82 19.60
CA ASN A 30 -17.13 -1.48 18.99
C ASN A 30 -17.24 0.03 18.75
N GLN A 31 -16.81 0.87 19.68
CA GLN A 31 -16.76 2.32 19.51
C GLN A 31 -15.83 2.72 18.38
N SER A 32 -14.62 2.14 18.31
CA SER A 32 -13.68 2.38 17.21
C SER A 32 -14.25 1.96 15.86
N HIS A 33 -15.09 0.90 15.83
CA HIS A 33 -15.78 0.48 14.62
C HIS A 33 -16.87 1.47 14.20
N ILE A 34 -17.66 1.96 15.18
CA ILE A 34 -18.70 2.97 14.96
C ILE A 34 -18.07 4.29 14.48
N ASP A 35 -17.01 4.74 15.10
CA ASP A 35 -16.27 5.95 14.74
C ASP A 35 -15.72 5.85 13.33
N PHE A 36 -15.19 4.67 12.95
CA PHE A 36 -14.73 4.39 11.58
C PHE A 36 -15.89 4.47 10.57
N ILE A 37 -17.04 3.83 10.86
CA ILE A 37 -18.20 3.90 9.98
C ILE A 37 -18.74 5.32 9.90
N THR A 38 -18.80 6.05 11.01
CA THR A 38 -19.32 7.42 11.09
C THR A 38 -18.38 8.39 10.33
N SER A 39 -17.08 8.24 10.45
CA SER A 39 -16.09 9.01 9.67
C SER A 39 -16.22 8.76 8.17
N CYS A 40 -16.55 7.52 7.79
CA CYS A 40 -16.83 7.18 6.39
C CYS A 40 -18.18 7.74 5.89
N SER A 41 -19.11 8.13 6.79
CA SER A 41 -20.45 8.59 6.43
C SER A 41 -20.56 10.09 6.17
N HIS A 42 -19.50 10.88 6.48
CA HIS A 42 -19.53 12.34 6.33
C HIS A 42 -18.98 12.87 4.99
N ASP A 43 -18.44 12.02 4.13
CA ASP A 43 -18.03 12.40 2.78
C ASP A 43 -19.04 11.90 1.73
N HIS A 44 -20.14 12.62 1.56
CA HIS A 44 -21.00 12.55 0.38
C HIS A 44 -20.35 13.27 -0.83
N LEU A 45 -19.12 12.91 -1.14
CA LEU A 45 -18.50 13.15 -2.43
C LEU A 45 -18.10 11.79 -2.98
N SER A 46 -18.87 11.32 -3.97
CA SER A 46 -18.62 10.14 -4.84
C SER A 46 -17.56 9.19 -4.30
N HIS A 47 -17.99 8.14 -3.58
CA HIS A 47 -17.10 7.02 -3.22
C HIS A 47 -16.42 6.52 -4.50
N PRO A 48 -15.09 6.58 -4.62
CA PRO A 48 -14.42 5.80 -5.63
C PRO A 48 -14.74 4.34 -5.28
N THR A 49 -15.56 3.70 -6.09
CA THR A 49 -15.80 2.25 -6.00
C THR A 49 -14.45 1.58 -5.89
N VAL A 50 -14.18 0.93 -4.75
CA VAL A 50 -12.92 0.20 -4.54
C VAL A 50 -12.84 -0.82 -5.66
N ARG A 51 -11.98 -0.56 -6.65
CA ARG A 51 -11.84 -1.44 -7.80
C ARG A 51 -11.28 -2.77 -7.31
N THR A 52 -12.03 -3.83 -7.51
CA THR A 52 -11.62 -5.19 -7.14
C THR A 52 -10.83 -5.86 -8.26
N HIS A 53 -11.00 -5.38 -9.49
CA HIS A 53 -10.37 -5.96 -10.68
C HIS A 53 -9.42 -4.98 -11.35
N TRP A 54 -8.38 -5.54 -11.93
CA TRP A 54 -7.47 -4.77 -12.78
C TRP A 54 -8.21 -4.25 -14.01
N SER A 55 -7.92 -3.04 -14.43
CA SER A 55 -8.49 -2.42 -15.63
C SER A 55 -7.39 -1.77 -16.46
N LEU A 56 -7.56 -1.68 -17.75
CA LEU A 56 -6.65 -0.98 -18.65
C LEU A 56 -6.48 0.49 -18.22
N PRO A 57 -5.27 1.06 -18.32
CA PRO A 57 -5.09 2.50 -18.23
C PRO A 57 -5.65 3.21 -19.47
N PRO A 58 -5.95 4.51 -19.38
CA PRO A 58 -6.35 5.29 -20.55
C PRO A 58 -5.25 5.34 -21.62
N PRO A 59 -5.60 5.62 -22.89
CA PRO A 59 -4.60 5.80 -23.95
C PRO A 59 -3.52 6.81 -23.57
N GLY A 60 -2.26 6.47 -23.80
CA GLY A 60 -1.09 7.28 -23.48
C GLY A 60 -0.67 7.23 -21.99
N PHE A 61 -1.33 6.43 -21.17
CA PHE A 61 -0.95 6.16 -19.78
C PHE A 61 -0.33 4.78 -19.63
N HIS A 62 0.58 4.65 -18.69
CA HIS A 62 1.14 3.38 -18.24
C HIS A 62 0.66 3.06 -16.83
N LYS A 63 0.35 1.80 -16.59
CA LYS A 63 -0.04 1.32 -15.26
C LYS A 63 1.09 0.47 -14.68
N ILE A 64 1.59 0.89 -13.53
CA ILE A 64 2.68 0.29 -12.80
C ILE A 64 2.10 -0.38 -11.57
N ASN A 65 2.02 -1.71 -11.56
CA ASN A 65 1.62 -2.49 -10.41
C ASN A 65 2.87 -2.88 -9.63
N VAL A 66 2.84 -2.69 -8.33
CA VAL A 66 3.95 -3.02 -7.42
C VAL A 66 3.44 -3.84 -6.23
N ASP A 67 4.30 -4.70 -5.72
CA ASP A 67 4.04 -5.49 -4.51
C ASP A 67 5.35 -5.77 -3.78
N GLY A 68 5.29 -5.88 -2.45
CA GLY A 68 6.39 -6.26 -1.60
C GLY A 68 6.05 -7.48 -0.76
N ALA A 69 6.93 -8.46 -0.71
CA ALA A 69 6.78 -9.65 0.10
C ALA A 69 7.94 -9.83 1.08
N THR A 70 7.68 -10.45 2.21
CA THR A 70 8.71 -10.86 3.18
C THR A 70 8.43 -12.27 3.65
N THR A 71 9.48 -13.07 3.85
CA THR A 71 9.36 -14.44 4.33
C THR A 71 9.13 -14.49 5.83
N ASN A 72 8.28 -15.42 6.29
CA ASN A 72 7.96 -15.59 7.71
C ASN A 72 9.13 -16.13 8.54
N ASP A 73 10.10 -16.74 7.91
CA ASP A 73 11.32 -17.27 8.54
C ASP A 73 12.39 -16.19 8.78
N GLY A 74 12.10 -14.95 8.41
CA GLY A 74 12.98 -13.81 8.66
C GLY A 74 14.21 -13.75 7.75
N GLY A 75 14.25 -14.55 6.67
CA GLY A 75 15.43 -14.68 5.83
C GLY A 75 15.57 -13.58 4.78
N CYS A 76 14.51 -13.21 4.07
CA CYS A 76 14.57 -12.30 2.94
C CYS A 76 13.24 -11.56 2.70
N SER A 77 13.34 -10.52 1.92
CA SER A 77 12.20 -9.81 1.32
C SER A 77 12.35 -9.77 -0.19
N SER A 78 11.27 -9.52 -0.89
CA SER A 78 11.28 -9.37 -2.35
C SER A 78 10.34 -8.29 -2.81
N ILE A 79 10.57 -7.78 -3.99
CA ILE A 79 9.69 -6.83 -4.66
C ILE A 79 9.37 -7.29 -6.06
N GLY A 80 8.13 -7.05 -6.47
CA GLY A 80 7.64 -7.30 -7.82
C GLY A 80 7.09 -6.02 -8.43
N VAL A 81 7.49 -5.73 -9.68
CA VAL A 81 7.01 -4.58 -10.44
C VAL A 81 6.63 -5.04 -11.84
N ILE A 82 5.48 -4.61 -12.32
CA ILE A 82 5.06 -4.84 -13.70
C ILE A 82 4.41 -3.59 -14.29
N ILE A 83 4.82 -3.22 -15.48
CA ILE A 83 4.35 -2.07 -16.23
C ILE A 83 3.56 -2.53 -17.44
N ARG A 84 2.36 -1.98 -17.60
CA ARG A 84 1.49 -2.27 -18.76
C ARG A 84 1.01 -0.99 -19.41
N ASP A 85 0.91 -1.04 -20.74
CA ASP A 85 0.35 0.04 -21.54
C ASP A 85 -1.20 0.02 -21.57
N HIS A 86 -1.77 0.92 -22.34
CA HIS A 86 -3.22 1.06 -22.50
C HIS A 86 -3.89 -0.11 -23.25
N THR A 87 -3.12 -0.97 -23.89
CA THR A 87 -3.62 -2.21 -24.53
C THR A 87 -3.60 -3.39 -23.57
N GLY A 88 -2.93 -3.24 -22.41
CA GLY A 88 -2.66 -4.30 -21.44
C GLY A 88 -1.37 -5.08 -21.73
N ALA A 89 -0.63 -4.71 -22.77
CA ALA A 89 0.67 -5.31 -23.05
C ALA A 89 1.68 -4.95 -21.97
N THR A 90 2.43 -5.95 -21.52
CA THR A 90 3.54 -5.75 -20.58
C THR A 90 4.73 -5.16 -21.33
N ILE A 91 5.17 -3.97 -20.91
CA ILE A 91 6.31 -3.26 -21.49
C ILE A 91 7.56 -3.29 -20.61
N GLY A 92 7.40 -3.67 -19.35
CA GLY A 92 8.50 -3.88 -18.43
C GLY A 92 8.05 -4.61 -17.19
N ALA A 93 8.92 -5.43 -16.63
CA ALA A 93 8.71 -6.09 -15.34
C ALA A 93 10.06 -6.44 -14.72
N PHE A 94 10.12 -6.47 -13.40
CA PHE A 94 11.24 -7.05 -12.68
C PHE A 94 10.80 -7.63 -11.32
N SER A 95 11.58 -8.57 -10.84
CA SER A 95 11.56 -9.10 -9.49
C SER A 95 12.94 -8.89 -8.87
N LYS A 96 13.01 -8.51 -7.59
CA LYS A 96 14.27 -8.30 -6.88
C LYS A 96 14.20 -8.89 -5.49
N LEU A 97 15.08 -9.84 -5.23
CA LEU A 97 15.29 -10.42 -3.90
C LEU A 97 16.22 -9.52 -3.08
N LEU A 98 15.87 -9.31 -1.82
CA LEU A 98 16.66 -8.59 -0.82
C LEU A 98 17.08 -9.59 0.27
N PRO A 99 18.40 -9.73 0.57
CA PRO A 99 18.90 -10.70 1.54
C PRO A 99 18.72 -10.23 2.99
N LEU A 100 17.55 -9.69 3.31
CA LEU A 100 17.15 -9.26 4.64
C LEU A 100 15.62 -9.24 4.73
N ALA A 101 15.09 -9.56 5.92
CA ALA A 101 13.66 -9.43 6.19
C ALA A 101 13.36 -7.99 6.59
N LEU A 102 12.46 -7.34 5.83
CA LEU A 102 11.93 -6.02 6.14
C LEU A 102 10.51 -6.12 6.69
N PRO A 103 10.07 -5.19 7.56
CA PRO A 103 8.66 -5.07 7.91
C PRO A 103 7.78 -4.94 6.66
N ALA A 104 6.60 -5.55 6.67
CA ALA A 104 5.71 -5.55 5.51
C ALA A 104 5.41 -4.14 4.97
N THR A 105 5.19 -3.18 5.85
CA THR A 105 4.96 -1.77 5.46
C THR A 105 6.17 -1.13 4.78
N VAL A 106 7.38 -1.50 5.19
CA VAL A 106 8.63 -0.98 4.63
C VAL A 106 8.89 -1.56 3.24
N ILE A 107 8.72 -2.88 3.08
CA ILE A 107 8.94 -3.52 1.78
C ILE A 107 7.91 -3.08 0.74
N GLU A 108 6.66 -2.85 1.13
CA GLU A 108 5.63 -2.27 0.27
C GLU A 108 5.98 -0.84 -0.20
N ALA A 109 6.45 0.01 0.74
CA ALA A 109 6.88 1.35 0.40
C ALA A 109 8.12 1.33 -0.51
N PHE A 110 9.04 0.41 -0.25
CA PHE A 110 10.24 0.23 -1.08
C PHE A 110 9.88 -0.29 -2.48
N ALA A 111 8.95 -1.24 -2.61
CA ALA A 111 8.45 -1.72 -3.88
C ALA A 111 7.85 -0.59 -4.73
N LEU A 112 7.05 0.28 -4.09
CA LEU A 112 6.46 1.43 -4.78
C LEU A 112 7.53 2.44 -5.23
N HIS A 113 8.50 2.74 -4.37
CA HIS A 113 9.64 3.60 -4.72
C HIS A 113 10.42 3.05 -5.92
N GLN A 114 10.74 1.74 -5.91
CA GLN A 114 11.42 1.10 -7.04
C GLN A 114 10.57 1.10 -8.33
N GLY A 115 9.25 0.96 -8.21
CA GLY A 115 8.34 1.11 -9.34
C GLY A 115 8.36 2.52 -9.94
N VAL A 116 8.45 3.56 -9.10
CA VAL A 116 8.58 4.96 -9.54
C VAL A 116 9.91 5.18 -10.27
N LEU A 117 11.02 4.69 -9.72
CA LEU A 117 12.33 4.79 -10.36
C LEU A 117 12.38 4.05 -11.71
N PHE A 118 11.83 2.84 -11.76
CA PHE A 118 11.79 2.07 -13.00
C PHE A 118 10.95 2.75 -14.10
N ALA A 119 9.80 3.31 -13.74
CA ALA A 119 8.99 4.07 -14.69
C ALA A 119 9.70 5.34 -15.19
N ALA A 120 10.49 5.98 -14.32
CA ALA A 120 11.32 7.13 -14.68
C ALA A 120 12.47 6.75 -15.63
N GLU A 121 13.17 5.63 -15.36
CA GLU A 121 14.22 5.10 -16.23
C GLU A 121 13.70 4.73 -17.63
N MET A 122 12.43 4.28 -17.70
CA MET A 122 11.75 4.01 -18.97
C MET A 122 11.15 5.26 -19.64
N GLU A 123 11.46 6.46 -19.15
CA GLU A 123 11.03 7.76 -19.69
C GLU A 123 9.50 7.89 -19.86
N MET A 124 8.73 7.29 -18.94
CA MET A 124 7.28 7.34 -19.01
C MET A 124 6.76 8.72 -18.63
N SER A 125 5.97 9.34 -19.50
CA SER A 125 5.43 10.67 -19.22
C SER A 125 4.16 10.68 -18.36
N LYS A 126 3.34 9.60 -18.40
CA LYS A 126 2.07 9.49 -17.66
C LYS A 126 1.97 8.14 -16.98
N ALA A 127 2.00 8.13 -15.64
CA ALA A 127 2.10 6.93 -14.82
C ALA A 127 0.97 6.80 -13.79
N ILE A 128 0.36 5.62 -13.71
CA ILE A 128 -0.60 5.24 -12.67
C ILE A 128 0.04 4.14 -11.84
N PHE A 129 0.51 4.48 -10.65
CA PHE A 129 1.07 3.53 -9.70
C PHE A 129 -0.02 2.87 -8.89
N VAL A 130 0.06 1.55 -8.75
CA VAL A 130 -0.97 0.72 -8.10
C VAL A 130 -0.32 -0.23 -7.11
N SER A 131 -0.82 -0.24 -5.88
CA SER A 131 -0.44 -1.17 -4.82
C SER A 131 -1.69 -1.63 -4.05
N ASP A 132 -1.62 -2.79 -3.40
CA ASP A 132 -2.64 -3.29 -2.47
C ASP A 132 -2.35 -2.91 -1.00
N ALA A 133 -1.32 -2.12 -0.74
CA ALA A 133 -1.03 -1.51 0.56
C ALA A 133 -1.87 -0.24 0.77
N LEU A 134 -3.12 -0.39 1.24
CA LEU A 134 -4.06 0.73 1.43
C LEU A 134 -3.46 1.85 2.28
N VAL A 135 -2.83 1.51 3.41
CA VAL A 135 -2.25 2.48 4.34
C VAL A 135 -1.16 3.31 3.67
N LEU A 136 -0.32 2.67 2.86
CA LEU A 136 0.73 3.36 2.09
C LEU A 136 0.13 4.35 1.09
N ILE A 137 -0.89 3.93 0.32
CA ILE A 137 -1.53 4.80 -0.67
C ILE A 137 -2.27 5.97 0.00
N GLN A 138 -2.91 5.74 1.15
CA GLN A 138 -3.53 6.80 1.94
C GLN A 138 -2.48 7.80 2.44
N ALA A 139 -1.37 7.31 3.00
CA ALA A 139 -0.26 8.16 3.46
C ALA A 139 0.32 9.00 2.32
N LEU A 140 0.50 8.45 1.12
CA LEU A 140 1.00 9.19 -0.04
C LEU A 140 0.04 10.29 -0.51
N ASN A 141 -1.26 10.03 -0.47
CA ASN A 141 -2.29 10.97 -0.90
C ASN A 141 -2.63 12.01 0.20
N SER A 142 -2.26 11.74 1.46
CA SER A 142 -2.35 12.72 2.54
C SER A 142 -1.14 13.67 2.51
N LYS A 143 -1.28 14.85 3.14
CA LYS A 143 -0.17 15.81 3.31
C LYS A 143 0.68 15.52 4.55
N GLU A 144 0.39 14.46 5.27
CA GLU A 144 1.11 14.10 6.48
C GLU A 144 2.52 13.64 6.14
N SER A 145 3.50 14.24 6.80
CA SER A 145 4.92 13.94 6.66
C SER A 145 5.43 13.53 8.03
N GLY A 146 5.55 12.22 8.29
CA GLY A 146 6.06 11.73 9.55
C GLY A 146 6.05 10.20 9.64
N GLY A 147 6.66 9.66 10.69
CA GLY A 147 6.75 8.24 10.95
C GLY A 147 7.92 7.53 10.26
N GLU A 148 7.99 6.23 10.46
CA GLU A 148 9.08 5.35 10.02
C GLU A 148 9.31 5.38 8.49
N LEU A 149 8.25 5.59 7.72
CA LEU A 149 8.30 5.66 6.25
C LEU A 149 8.51 7.07 5.69
N GLY A 150 8.68 8.09 6.56
CA GLY A 150 8.67 9.50 6.16
C GLY A 150 9.63 9.83 5.01
N HIS A 151 10.86 9.32 5.05
CA HIS A 151 11.86 9.54 3.99
C HIS A 151 11.46 8.89 2.67
N ILE A 152 11.04 7.61 2.69
CA ILE A 152 10.62 6.90 1.46
C ILE A 152 9.40 7.57 0.84
N LEU A 153 8.42 7.97 1.66
CA LEU A 153 7.24 8.70 1.19
C LEU A 153 7.60 10.06 0.60
N GLN A 154 8.58 10.76 1.17
CA GLN A 154 9.06 12.02 0.66
C GLN A 154 9.77 11.85 -0.69
N ASP A 155 10.60 10.83 -0.83
CA ASP A 155 11.28 10.50 -2.09
C ASP A 155 10.26 10.17 -3.19
N ILE A 156 9.26 9.34 -2.88
CA ILE A 156 8.17 9.03 -3.80
C ILE A 156 7.40 10.30 -4.19
N ARG A 157 7.10 11.20 -3.25
CA ARG A 157 6.38 12.46 -3.52
C ARG A 157 7.21 13.47 -4.30
N SER A 158 8.53 13.46 -4.16
CA SER A 158 9.41 14.35 -4.91
C SER A 158 9.71 13.88 -6.33
N SER A 159 9.50 12.60 -6.62
CA SER A 159 9.72 12.01 -7.95
C SER A 159 8.72 12.41 -9.06
N PRO A 160 7.50 12.94 -8.78
CA PRO A 160 6.56 13.37 -9.83
C PRO A 160 7.09 14.40 -10.82
N HIS A 161 8.19 15.09 -10.50
CA HIS A 161 8.82 16.05 -11.44
C HIS A 161 9.33 15.41 -12.73
N VAL A 162 9.51 14.08 -12.74
CA VAL A 162 9.92 13.31 -13.92
C VAL A 162 8.73 12.99 -14.83
N PHE A 163 7.51 12.97 -14.27
CA PHE A 163 6.30 12.63 -15.00
C PHE A 163 5.49 13.89 -15.30
N ASN A 164 4.95 13.99 -16.51
CA ASN A 164 3.98 15.04 -16.85
C ASN A 164 2.67 14.84 -16.06
N TRP A 165 2.38 13.60 -15.68
CA TRP A 165 1.26 13.25 -14.83
C TRP A 165 1.51 11.93 -14.09
N SER A 166 1.20 11.91 -12.80
CA SER A 166 1.26 10.68 -11.99
C SER A 166 0.14 10.61 -10.97
N SER A 167 -0.26 9.40 -10.59
CA SER A 167 -1.19 9.17 -9.49
C SER A 167 -0.91 7.83 -8.80
N PHE A 168 -1.21 7.77 -7.50
CA PHE A 168 -1.10 6.58 -6.68
C PHE A 168 -2.50 6.06 -6.35
N LYS A 169 -2.77 4.77 -6.63
CA LYS A 169 -4.08 4.16 -6.48
C LYS A 169 -4.00 2.84 -5.73
N TYR A 170 -4.95 2.67 -4.83
CA TYR A 170 -5.17 1.40 -4.18
C TYR A 170 -5.95 0.46 -5.10
N LEU A 171 -5.55 -0.80 -5.14
CA LEU A 171 -6.27 -1.88 -5.79
C LEU A 171 -6.20 -3.11 -4.87
N LYS A 172 -7.29 -3.83 -4.70
CA LYS A 172 -7.27 -5.06 -3.92
C LYS A 172 -6.30 -6.08 -4.52
N ARG A 173 -5.77 -6.99 -3.66
CA ARG A 173 -4.79 -8.01 -4.03
C ARG A 173 -5.18 -8.84 -5.26
N GLU A 174 -6.47 -9.17 -5.41
CA GLU A 174 -6.97 -9.91 -6.58
C GLU A 174 -6.71 -9.15 -7.90
N GLY A 175 -6.75 -7.82 -7.86
CA GLY A 175 -6.42 -6.97 -9.01
C GLY A 175 -4.92 -6.67 -9.13
N ASN A 176 -4.12 -6.87 -8.07
CA ASN A 176 -2.67 -6.66 -8.05
C ASN A 176 -1.87 -7.96 -8.25
N ARG A 177 -2.52 -9.06 -8.58
CA ARG A 177 -1.97 -10.42 -8.60
C ARG A 177 -0.67 -10.55 -9.40
N ALA A 178 -0.54 -9.88 -10.52
CA ALA A 178 0.66 -10.01 -11.35
C ALA A 178 1.92 -9.45 -10.67
N ALA A 179 1.83 -8.34 -9.92
CA ALA A 179 2.94 -7.84 -9.12
C ALA A 179 3.21 -8.77 -7.93
N HIS A 180 2.15 -9.32 -7.32
CA HIS A 180 2.25 -10.25 -6.21
C HIS A 180 2.98 -11.55 -6.57
N GLU A 181 2.75 -12.11 -7.75
CA GLU A 181 3.45 -13.32 -8.24
C GLU A 181 4.93 -13.04 -8.59
N LEU A 182 5.31 -11.78 -8.78
CA LEU A 182 6.70 -11.36 -9.02
C LEU A 182 7.46 -11.05 -7.72
N ALA A 183 6.73 -10.69 -6.66
CA ALA A 183 7.27 -10.46 -5.33
C ALA A 183 7.44 -11.79 -4.58
#